data_626d93c5eff4fc79696e8e2f19e6e63b
#
_entry.id   626d93c5eff4fc79696e8e2f19e6e63b
#
_cell.length_a   1.000
_cell.length_b   1.000
_cell.length_c   1.000
_cell.angle_alpha   90.00
_cell.angle_beta   90.00
_cell.angle_gamma   90.00
#
_symmetry.space_group_name_H-M   'P 1'
#
loop_
_entity.id
_entity.type
_entity.pdbx_description
1 polymer ?
#
loop_
_entity_poly.entity_id
_entity_poly.type
_entity_poly.pdbx_seq_one_letter_code
_entity_poly.pdbx_strand_id
1 'polypeptide(L)'
;MFREKRGIRYRRRCKKITPFAILTVILIFLIGGIWGFRKKRIPEVILKVQDVSMLQDEEIPQIRAKASCKEEKYNKKELEKGYTIQNFLKDLNAGKGYVLAYDIDQTKEGDYPITLSLENDLEKKIEQNWKKKLKIRLENGTCQVKNKYGTWEEKKFKKWDGSYAVSEFIRSKEKIYYIDENGEMTIGWKDIEHFRYFFDEKGVMITGWKEMEGATYYFQEDGKMSVGWEKIGEDTYYFDKEGKMLTGSQRVFQLDCVFGEDGKLQSKTSKVNPEKPMIALTFDDGPGKYTDSLLDKLEEYGARATFFMVGTNAAKYPDTIKRMEEIGCEIGNHTTNHKNLVKLDDASIKEEIQSTDAAIAAAVGHGASLLRPPFGSYNNKVKSLAGKPVIMWSLDTLDWKKKDATLIRDYVLETVSDGDVILLHDIHDFSVNAAFELIPKLIEQGYQLVTVSELAEARGTSLENGVRYSQFYKQ
;
A
#
# COMPACT_ATOMS: atom_id res chain seq x y z
N MET A 1 18.44 -21.06 27.35
CA MET A 1 18.36 -20.22 28.57
C MET A 1 17.35 -19.13 28.27
N PHE A 2 16.06 -19.46 28.37
CA PHE A 2 14.93 -18.55 28.03
C PHE A 2 14.18 -18.22 29.30
N ARG A 3 14.04 -16.94 29.59
CA ARG A 3 13.21 -16.43 30.68
C ARG A 3 11.81 -16.10 30.17
N GLU A 4 10.84 -16.91 30.59
CA GLU A 4 9.42 -16.59 30.49
C GLU A 4 9.04 -15.35 31.31
N LYS A 5 8.31 -14.42 30.71
CA LYS A 5 7.57 -13.40 31.44
C LYS A 5 6.10 -13.83 31.53
N ARG A 6 5.69 -14.17 32.75
CA ARG A 6 4.29 -14.48 33.09
C ARG A 6 3.44 -13.22 33.10
N GLY A 7 2.40 -13.21 32.27
CA GLY A 7 1.36 -12.21 32.30
C GLY A 7 0.29 -12.57 33.34
N ILE A 8 -0.04 -11.63 34.21
CA ILE A 8 -1.06 -11.78 35.26
C ILE A 8 -2.42 -11.46 34.62
N ARG A 9 -3.28 -12.50 34.54
CA ARG A 9 -4.69 -12.35 34.14
C ARG A 9 -5.53 -12.00 35.35
N TYR A 10 -6.15 -10.83 35.38
CA TYR A 10 -7.22 -10.50 36.30
C TYR A 10 -8.57 -11.03 35.77
N ARG A 11 -9.11 -12.05 36.44
CA ARG A 11 -10.50 -12.53 36.28
C ARG A 11 -11.41 -11.68 37.17
N ARG A 12 -12.30 -10.87 36.61
CA ARG A 12 -13.44 -10.32 37.33
C ARG A 12 -14.61 -11.28 37.28
N ARG A 13 -15.00 -11.77 38.48
CA ARG A 13 -16.25 -12.51 38.68
C ARG A 13 -17.41 -11.52 38.75
N CYS A 14 -18.34 -11.63 37.81
CA CYS A 14 -19.69 -11.02 37.96
C CYS A 14 -20.53 -11.86 38.92
N LYS A 15 -20.94 -11.30 40.01
CA LYS A 15 -22.04 -11.85 40.83
C LYS A 15 -23.36 -11.25 40.32
N LYS A 16 -24.24 -12.14 39.88
CA LYS A 16 -25.64 -11.82 39.58
C LYS A 16 -26.35 -11.50 40.89
N ILE A 17 -27.07 -10.40 40.97
CA ILE A 17 -28.06 -10.09 42.03
C ILE A 17 -29.41 -10.08 41.35
N THR A 18 -30.27 -10.98 41.79
CA THR A 18 -31.68 -11.09 41.46
C THR A 18 -32.53 -10.06 42.22
N PRO A 19 -33.66 -9.61 41.66
CA PRO A 19 -34.52 -8.63 42.31
C PRO A 19 -35.61 -9.33 43.13
N PHE A 20 -35.85 -8.88 44.34
CA PHE A 20 -37.16 -9.05 44.97
C PHE A 20 -37.37 -8.10 46.18
N ALA A 21 -38.45 -7.45 46.20
CA ALA A 21 -39.54 -7.06 47.08
C ALA A 21 -39.47 -5.61 47.55
N ILE A 22 -40.27 -4.81 47.10
CA ILE A 22 -41.65 -4.30 47.25
C ILE A 22 -42.17 -4.26 48.68
N LEU A 23 -42.52 -3.03 49.04
CA LEU A 23 -43.67 -2.56 49.85
C LEU A 23 -43.59 -2.68 51.38
N THR A 24 -43.83 -1.66 51.95
CA THR A 24 -44.96 -1.23 52.84
C THR A 24 -44.41 -0.36 53.96
N VAL A 25 -44.88 0.75 54.27
CA VAL A 25 -46.14 1.41 54.58
C VAL A 25 -45.96 2.44 55.71
N ILE A 26 -46.41 3.65 55.46
CA ILE A 26 -47.28 4.54 56.24
C ILE A 26 -46.78 5.23 57.53
N LEU A 27 -46.78 6.53 57.42
CA LEU A 27 -47.31 7.56 58.33
C LEU A 27 -47.26 7.32 59.86
N ILE A 28 -46.49 8.14 60.54
CA ILE A 28 -46.93 8.78 61.79
C ILE A 28 -46.61 10.28 61.69
N PHE A 29 -47.66 11.05 61.66
CA PHE A 29 -47.68 12.49 61.96
C PHE A 29 -47.49 12.71 63.49
N LEU A 30 -46.66 13.65 63.84
CA LEU A 30 -47.09 14.83 64.64
C LEU A 30 -45.94 15.38 65.49
N ILE A 31 -45.65 16.65 65.21
CA ILE A 31 -45.29 17.69 66.23
C ILE A 31 -44.02 17.43 67.06
N GLY A 32 -42.94 17.99 66.60
CA GLY A 32 -41.71 18.17 67.37
C GLY A 32 -40.75 19.05 66.66
N GLY A 33 -40.76 20.32 66.95
CA GLY A 33 -39.63 21.25 66.80
C GLY A 33 -38.89 21.33 65.51
N ILE A 34 -39.21 22.32 64.69
CA ILE A 34 -38.34 22.80 63.60
C ILE A 34 -36.99 23.24 64.17
N TRP A 35 -36.05 22.30 64.23
CA TRP A 35 -34.61 22.58 64.19
C TRP A 35 -34.03 21.78 63.08
N GLY A 36 -34.27 22.27 61.82
CA GLY A 36 -33.62 21.79 60.68
C GLY A 36 -32.13 22.07 60.82
N PHE A 37 -31.38 21.03 61.19
CA PHE A 37 -29.91 21.00 60.85
C PHE A 37 -29.77 21.10 59.34
N ARG A 38 -29.73 22.31 58.79
CA ARG A 38 -29.22 22.54 57.44
C ARG A 38 -27.80 22.00 57.44
N LYS A 39 -27.62 20.73 57.05
CA LYS A 39 -26.27 20.24 56.67
C LYS A 39 -25.67 21.31 55.79
N LYS A 40 -24.65 22.03 56.29
CA LYS A 40 -23.93 23.05 55.52
C LYS A 40 -23.44 22.38 54.27
N ARG A 41 -24.08 22.67 53.13
CA ARG A 41 -23.64 22.13 51.81
C ARG A 41 -22.19 22.58 51.60
N ILE A 42 -21.33 21.60 51.36
CA ILE A 42 -19.94 21.87 51.04
C ILE A 42 -19.90 22.32 49.55
N PRO A 43 -19.36 23.50 49.23
CA PRO A 43 -19.24 23.97 47.84
C PRO A 43 -18.51 22.96 46.98
N GLU A 44 -18.95 22.82 45.75
CA GLU A 44 -18.30 21.98 44.74
C GLU A 44 -17.63 22.87 43.68
N VAL A 45 -16.32 22.72 43.53
CA VAL A 45 -15.55 23.31 42.47
C VAL A 45 -15.37 22.24 41.39
N ILE A 46 -15.68 22.56 40.15
CA ILE A 46 -15.49 21.71 38.98
C ILE A 46 -14.28 22.28 38.25
N LEU A 47 -13.28 21.44 38.02
CA LEU A 47 -12.17 21.72 37.13
C LEU A 47 -12.32 20.80 35.92
N LYS A 48 -12.61 21.36 34.76
CA LYS A 48 -12.89 20.66 33.54
C LYS A 48 -11.88 21.03 32.45
N VAL A 49 -11.29 20.04 31.80
CA VAL A 49 -10.49 20.25 30.58
C VAL A 49 -11.43 20.67 29.46
N GLN A 50 -11.05 21.68 28.71
CA GLN A 50 -11.74 22.06 27.48
C GLN A 50 -11.38 21.09 26.38
N ASP A 51 -12.39 20.52 25.69
CA ASP A 51 -12.16 19.75 24.50
C ASP A 51 -11.58 20.66 23.40
N VAL A 52 -10.61 20.14 22.67
CA VAL A 52 -9.96 20.84 21.58
C VAL A 52 -9.99 19.99 20.31
N SER A 53 -9.80 20.61 19.17
CA SER A 53 -9.65 19.90 17.90
C SER A 53 -8.56 20.56 17.05
N MET A 54 -7.92 19.75 16.22
CA MET A 54 -6.86 20.14 15.30
C MET A 54 -6.96 19.30 14.03
N LEU A 55 -6.32 19.73 12.96
CA LEU A 55 -6.13 18.89 11.78
C LEU A 55 -4.86 18.05 11.94
N GLN A 56 -4.78 16.95 11.19
CA GLN A 56 -3.55 16.15 11.11
C GLN A 56 -2.36 17.04 10.71
N ASP A 57 -1.21 16.75 11.28
CA ASP A 57 0.07 17.43 11.05
C ASP A 57 0.12 18.90 11.54
N GLU A 58 -0.93 19.41 12.22
CA GLU A 58 -0.89 20.70 12.90
C GLU A 58 -0.25 20.59 14.29
N GLU A 59 0.23 21.71 14.82
CA GLU A 59 0.72 21.77 16.21
C GLU A 59 -0.44 21.58 17.21
N ILE A 60 -0.15 20.87 18.32
CA ILE A 60 -1.14 20.66 19.37
C ILE A 60 -1.57 22.02 19.95
N PRO A 61 -2.88 22.35 19.89
CA PRO A 61 -3.35 23.61 20.42
C PRO A 61 -3.13 23.70 21.93
N GLN A 62 -3.04 24.91 22.45
CA GLN A 62 -2.89 25.09 23.88
C GLN A 62 -4.09 24.52 24.67
N ILE A 63 -3.86 23.43 25.38
CA ILE A 63 -4.89 22.74 26.18
C ILE A 63 -4.96 23.40 27.56
N ARG A 64 -6.16 23.71 28.05
CA ARG A 64 -6.42 24.31 29.34
C ARG A 64 -7.59 23.67 30.05
N ALA A 65 -7.56 23.67 31.38
CA ALA A 65 -8.72 23.37 32.19
C ALA A 65 -9.38 24.68 32.66
N LYS A 66 -10.69 24.65 32.81
CA LYS A 66 -11.49 25.75 33.33
C LYS A 66 -12.11 25.36 34.68
N ALA A 67 -11.85 26.17 35.68
CA ALA A 67 -12.43 26.01 37.01
C ALA A 67 -13.68 26.85 37.17
N SER A 68 -14.72 26.29 37.79
CA SER A 68 -15.93 26.98 38.17
C SER A 68 -16.46 26.45 39.51
N CYS A 69 -17.16 27.31 40.24
CA CYS A 69 -17.89 26.89 41.44
C CYS A 69 -19.37 26.71 41.07
N LYS A 70 -19.95 25.56 41.40
CA LYS A 70 -21.34 25.20 41.06
C LYS A 70 -22.36 26.22 41.55
N GLU A 71 -22.09 26.90 42.68
CA GLU A 71 -22.92 27.94 43.21
C GLU A 71 -22.09 29.19 43.53
N GLU A 72 -22.23 30.26 42.78
CA GLU A 72 -21.45 31.50 42.86
C GLU A 72 -21.45 32.18 44.22
N LYS A 73 -22.56 31.98 45.01
CA LYS A 73 -22.66 32.50 46.37
C LYS A 73 -21.52 32.05 47.30
N TYR A 74 -20.86 30.94 46.98
CA TYR A 74 -19.71 30.43 47.72
C TYR A 74 -18.38 31.02 47.31
N ASN A 75 -18.30 31.84 46.29
CA ASN A 75 -17.04 32.41 45.83
C ASN A 75 -16.28 33.22 46.88
N LYS A 76 -17.02 33.89 47.78
CA LYS A 76 -16.46 34.66 48.90
C LYS A 76 -16.11 33.82 50.14
N LYS A 77 -16.40 32.49 50.13
CA LYS A 77 -16.11 31.62 51.26
C LYS A 77 -14.58 31.42 51.41
N GLU A 78 -14.08 31.65 52.63
CA GLU A 78 -12.65 31.45 52.90
C GLU A 78 -12.28 29.97 53.01
N LEU A 79 -11.21 29.61 52.34
CA LEU A 79 -10.50 28.33 52.47
C LEU A 79 -9.42 28.45 53.55
N GLU A 80 -8.74 29.58 53.58
CA GLU A 80 -7.74 30.00 54.57
C GLU A 80 -7.91 31.51 54.82
N LYS A 81 -7.20 32.05 55.84
CA LYS A 81 -7.25 33.49 56.16
C LYS A 81 -6.82 34.31 54.94
N GLY A 82 -7.75 35.10 54.40
CA GLY A 82 -7.52 35.95 53.24
C GLY A 82 -7.48 35.23 51.87
N TYR A 83 -7.74 33.89 51.83
CA TYR A 83 -7.78 33.11 50.59
C TYR A 83 -9.17 32.45 50.42
N THR A 84 -9.90 32.92 49.44
CA THR A 84 -11.29 32.51 49.16
C THR A 84 -11.37 31.50 48.03
N ILE A 85 -12.57 30.91 47.85
CA ILE A 85 -12.87 30.06 46.67
C ILE A 85 -12.64 30.86 45.39
N GLN A 86 -12.93 32.14 45.34
CA GLN A 86 -12.68 33.00 44.19
C GLN A 86 -11.17 33.10 43.83
N ASN A 87 -10.32 33.25 44.87
CA ASN A 87 -8.86 33.24 44.67
C ASN A 87 -8.41 31.88 44.14
N PHE A 88 -8.93 30.80 44.69
CA PHE A 88 -8.64 29.43 44.24
C PHE A 88 -9.05 29.20 42.77
N LEU A 89 -10.27 29.63 42.39
CA LEU A 89 -10.71 29.57 41.00
C LEU A 89 -9.80 30.40 40.06
N LYS A 90 -9.33 31.56 40.52
CA LYS A 90 -8.41 32.39 39.75
C LYS A 90 -7.07 31.70 39.53
N ASP A 91 -6.55 31.05 40.58
CA ASP A 91 -5.28 30.31 40.48
C ASP A 91 -5.41 29.09 39.52
N LEU A 92 -6.48 28.30 39.66
CA LEU A 92 -6.74 27.18 38.74
C LEU A 92 -6.91 27.65 37.29
N ASN A 93 -7.65 28.73 37.05
CA ASN A 93 -7.86 29.29 35.71
C ASN A 93 -6.58 29.93 35.14
N ALA A 94 -5.61 30.25 35.99
CA ALA A 94 -4.26 30.67 35.60
C ALA A 94 -3.29 29.48 35.33
N GLY A 95 -3.82 28.23 35.41
CA GLY A 95 -3.01 27.02 35.13
C GLY A 95 -2.22 26.50 36.33
N LYS A 96 -2.53 26.96 37.57
CA LYS A 96 -1.80 26.55 38.77
C LYS A 96 -2.53 25.41 39.50
N GLY A 97 -1.77 24.48 40.07
CA GLY A 97 -2.27 23.44 40.98
C GLY A 97 -2.81 22.19 40.28
N TYR A 98 -2.68 22.06 38.99
CA TYR A 98 -3.04 20.84 38.27
C TYR A 98 -2.06 20.52 37.11
N VAL A 99 -2.10 19.25 36.72
CA VAL A 99 -1.30 18.71 35.61
C VAL A 99 -2.25 18.12 34.58
N LEU A 100 -1.93 18.35 33.30
CA LEU A 100 -2.56 17.70 32.14
C LEU A 100 -1.61 16.67 31.56
N ALA A 101 -2.08 15.44 31.41
CA ALA A 101 -1.35 14.37 30.75
C ALA A 101 -2.10 13.93 29.50
N TYR A 102 -1.41 13.88 28.37
CA TYR A 102 -1.95 13.43 27.09
C TYR A 102 -0.82 12.86 26.22
N ASP A 103 -1.21 11.93 25.36
CA ASP A 103 -0.33 11.35 24.31
C ASP A 103 -1.09 11.44 22.98
N ILE A 104 -0.90 12.55 22.28
CA ILE A 104 -1.60 12.89 21.04
C ILE A 104 -0.71 12.62 19.86
N ASP A 105 -1.06 11.62 19.06
CA ASP A 105 -0.43 11.39 17.77
C ASP A 105 -1.05 12.34 16.72
N GLN A 106 -0.32 13.41 16.40
CA GLN A 106 -0.75 14.45 15.45
C GLN A 106 -0.93 13.92 14.02
N THR A 107 -0.30 12.78 13.70
CA THR A 107 -0.32 12.22 12.35
C THR A 107 -1.53 11.31 12.11
N LYS A 108 -2.26 10.96 13.17
CA LYS A 108 -3.37 9.99 13.10
C LYS A 108 -4.69 10.60 13.53
N GLU A 109 -5.72 10.41 12.71
CA GLU A 109 -7.08 10.76 13.08
C GLU A 109 -7.56 9.96 14.30
N GLY A 110 -8.21 10.64 15.23
CA GLY A 110 -8.74 9.98 16.42
C GLY A 110 -9.13 10.95 17.51
N ASP A 111 -9.73 10.38 18.56
CA ASP A 111 -10.06 11.07 19.79
C ASP A 111 -9.03 10.66 20.86
N TYR A 112 -8.21 11.59 21.29
CA TYR A 112 -7.13 11.39 22.25
C TYR A 112 -7.55 11.91 23.63
N PRO A 113 -7.53 11.06 24.66
CA PRO A 113 -7.95 11.49 25.99
C PRO A 113 -6.94 12.44 26.62
N ILE A 114 -7.43 13.47 27.28
CA ILE A 114 -6.64 14.39 28.09
C ILE A 114 -7.00 14.15 29.56
N THR A 115 -6.07 13.61 30.31
CA THR A 115 -6.26 13.30 31.73
C THR A 115 -5.88 14.50 32.58
N LEU A 116 -6.74 14.83 33.54
CA LEU A 116 -6.56 15.91 34.50
C LEU A 116 -6.28 15.34 35.89
N SER A 117 -5.23 15.79 36.54
CA SER A 117 -4.91 15.48 37.93
C SER A 117 -4.51 16.75 38.68
N LEU A 118 -4.70 16.75 40.01
CA LEU A 118 -4.15 17.81 40.85
C LEU A 118 -2.65 17.61 41.09
N GLU A 119 -1.94 18.69 41.32
CA GLU A 119 -0.57 18.61 41.83
C GLU A 119 -0.62 18.03 43.27
N ASN A 120 0.36 17.20 43.61
CA ASN A 120 0.40 16.48 44.88
C ASN A 120 0.25 17.39 46.12
N ASP A 121 0.82 18.57 46.09
CA ASP A 121 0.75 19.51 47.22
C ASP A 121 -0.65 20.12 47.37
N LEU A 122 -1.30 20.42 46.25
CA LEU A 122 -2.68 20.90 46.26
C LEU A 122 -3.65 19.81 46.72
N GLU A 123 -3.48 18.59 46.22
CA GLU A 123 -4.28 17.44 46.61
C GLU A 123 -4.20 17.18 48.13
N LYS A 124 -3.00 17.12 48.68
CA LYS A 124 -2.78 17.02 50.14
C LYS A 124 -3.42 18.16 50.90
N LYS A 125 -3.30 19.39 50.42
CA LYS A 125 -3.86 20.57 51.04
C LYS A 125 -5.40 20.51 51.07
N ILE A 126 -6.05 20.05 50.01
CA ILE A 126 -7.50 19.85 49.95
C ILE A 126 -7.92 18.76 50.92
N GLU A 127 -7.24 17.63 50.93
CA GLU A 127 -7.60 16.51 51.81
C GLU A 127 -7.42 16.83 53.29
N GLN A 128 -6.34 17.47 53.67
CA GLN A 128 -5.98 17.75 55.04
C GLN A 128 -6.71 19.00 55.61
N ASN A 129 -6.72 20.09 54.83
CA ASN A 129 -7.10 21.40 55.34
C ASN A 129 -8.48 21.86 54.83
N TRP A 130 -8.91 21.44 53.64
CA TRP A 130 -10.09 21.98 52.98
C TRP A 130 -11.21 20.97 52.78
N LYS A 131 -11.07 19.70 53.15
CA LYS A 131 -12.06 18.62 52.96
C LYS A 131 -13.47 18.96 53.45
N LYS A 132 -13.58 19.75 54.54
CA LYS A 132 -14.85 20.23 55.10
C LYS A 132 -15.32 21.58 54.52
N LYS A 133 -14.46 22.23 53.71
CA LYS A 133 -14.69 23.58 53.17
C LYS A 133 -15.06 23.58 51.70
N LEU A 134 -14.52 22.65 50.88
CA LEU A 134 -14.85 22.49 49.46
C LEU A 134 -14.76 21.02 49.04
N LYS A 135 -15.41 20.66 47.94
CA LYS A 135 -15.16 19.46 47.14
C LYS A 135 -14.64 19.89 45.77
N ILE A 136 -13.72 19.14 45.23
CA ILE A 136 -13.27 19.34 43.85
C ILE A 136 -13.70 18.13 43.01
N ARG A 137 -14.18 18.40 41.79
CA ARG A 137 -14.51 17.39 40.79
C ARG A 137 -13.65 17.68 39.56
N LEU A 138 -12.92 16.68 39.14
CA LEU A 138 -12.09 16.73 37.94
C LEU A 138 -12.87 16.11 36.79
N GLU A 139 -12.88 16.79 35.64
CA GLU A 139 -13.46 16.31 34.39
C GLU A 139 -12.38 16.34 33.31
N ASN A 140 -12.05 15.17 32.79
CA ASN A 140 -11.14 14.98 31.70
C ASN A 140 -11.68 15.60 30.40
N GLY A 141 -10.83 15.81 29.41
CA GLY A 141 -11.19 16.28 28.07
C GLY A 141 -10.69 15.38 26.98
N THR A 142 -10.90 15.82 25.76
CA THR A 142 -10.51 15.10 24.55
C THR A 142 -9.88 16.09 23.56
N CYS A 143 -8.82 15.65 22.88
CA CYS A 143 -8.33 16.27 21.67
C CYS A 143 -8.77 15.45 20.47
N GLN A 144 -9.52 16.05 19.56
CA GLN A 144 -9.93 15.41 18.32
C GLN A 144 -8.96 15.80 17.19
N VAL A 145 -8.18 14.86 16.69
CA VAL A 145 -7.39 15.00 15.47
C VAL A 145 -8.26 14.63 14.27
N LYS A 146 -8.51 15.59 13.40
CA LYS A 146 -9.37 15.44 12.22
C LYS A 146 -8.53 15.24 10.96
N ASN A 147 -9.12 14.61 9.93
CA ASN A 147 -8.49 14.49 8.63
C ASN A 147 -8.13 15.89 8.10
N LYS A 148 -6.91 16.03 7.56
CA LYS A 148 -6.42 17.32 7.04
C LYS A 148 -7.08 17.76 5.73
N TYR A 149 -7.71 16.83 5.00
CA TYR A 149 -8.30 17.13 3.69
C TYR A 149 -9.81 17.39 3.74
N GLY A 150 -10.55 16.81 4.71
CA GLY A 150 -12.00 16.96 4.77
C GLY A 150 -12.67 16.11 5.83
N THR A 151 -13.97 15.88 5.68
CA THR A 151 -14.81 15.09 6.58
C THR A 151 -15.80 14.22 5.82
N TRP A 152 -16.21 13.12 6.43
CA TRP A 152 -17.24 12.25 5.87
C TRP A 152 -18.64 12.82 6.13
N GLU A 153 -19.46 12.87 5.09
CA GLU A 153 -20.90 13.08 5.13
C GLU A 153 -21.58 11.82 4.56
N GLU A 154 -21.96 10.89 5.41
CA GLU A 154 -22.44 9.54 5.03
C GLU A 154 -21.44 8.78 4.16
N LYS A 155 -21.74 8.61 2.85
CA LYS A 155 -20.90 7.95 1.86
C LYS A 155 -20.08 8.90 1.00
N LYS A 156 -20.11 10.21 1.27
CA LYS A 156 -19.40 11.26 0.53
C LYS A 156 -18.30 11.86 1.37
N PHE A 157 -17.22 12.23 0.76
CA PHE A 157 -16.14 12.93 1.44
C PHE A 157 -16.12 14.40 1.02
N LYS A 158 -16.41 15.28 1.98
CA LYS A 158 -16.44 16.72 1.77
C LYS A 158 -15.10 17.34 2.15
N LYS A 159 -14.47 18.02 1.24
CA LYS A 159 -13.23 18.76 1.45
C LYS A 159 -13.49 20.07 2.22
N TRP A 160 -12.45 20.61 2.84
CA TRP A 160 -12.60 21.86 3.62
C TRP A 160 -12.92 23.08 2.77
N ASP A 161 -12.67 23.05 1.46
CA ASP A 161 -13.09 24.09 0.51
C ASP A 161 -14.58 24.02 0.14
N GLY A 162 -15.30 23.04 0.65
CA GLY A 162 -16.71 22.82 0.41
C GLY A 162 -17.03 21.91 -0.78
N SER A 163 -16.04 21.54 -1.59
CA SER A 163 -16.20 20.57 -2.69
C SER A 163 -16.29 19.14 -2.16
N TYR A 164 -16.80 18.22 -2.98
CA TYR A 164 -16.78 16.79 -2.70
C TYR A 164 -15.67 16.09 -3.47
N ALA A 165 -15.09 15.07 -2.87
CA ALA A 165 -14.16 14.17 -3.53
C ALA A 165 -14.87 13.43 -4.68
N VAL A 166 -14.17 13.21 -5.81
CA VAL A 166 -14.65 12.49 -7.00
C VAL A 166 -13.45 11.81 -7.65
N SER A 167 -13.58 10.53 -7.95
CA SER A 167 -12.55 9.72 -8.61
C SER A 167 -11.18 9.81 -7.93
N GLU A 168 -11.15 9.72 -6.61
CA GLU A 168 -9.90 9.84 -5.84
C GLU A 168 -9.89 8.94 -4.61
N PHE A 169 -8.68 8.56 -4.19
CA PHE A 169 -8.43 7.81 -2.96
C PHE A 169 -8.43 8.75 -1.76
N ILE A 170 -9.12 8.35 -0.71
CA ILE A 170 -9.20 9.07 0.57
C ILE A 170 -8.56 8.22 1.66
N ARG A 171 -7.54 8.74 2.33
CA ARG A 171 -7.00 8.13 3.54
C ARG A 171 -7.68 8.75 4.77
N SER A 172 -8.32 7.93 5.59
CA SER A 172 -8.99 8.34 6.84
C SER A 172 -8.85 7.24 7.89
N LYS A 173 -8.42 7.59 9.10
CA LYS A 173 -8.21 6.66 10.23
C LYS A 173 -7.39 5.43 9.85
N GLU A 174 -6.24 5.64 9.19
CA GLU A 174 -5.32 4.62 8.68
C GLU A 174 -5.92 3.66 7.63
N LYS A 175 -7.15 3.94 7.16
CA LYS A 175 -7.84 3.18 6.12
C LYS A 175 -7.86 3.96 4.83
N ILE A 176 -7.92 3.24 3.73
CA ILE A 176 -8.02 3.83 2.39
C ILE A 176 -9.40 3.51 1.84
N TYR A 177 -10.01 4.51 1.23
CA TYR A 177 -11.31 4.47 0.58
C TYR A 177 -11.15 5.02 -0.84
N TYR A 178 -12.06 4.70 -1.73
CA TYR A 178 -12.13 5.34 -3.05
C TYR A 178 -13.51 5.96 -3.24
N ILE A 179 -13.52 7.20 -3.68
CA ILE A 179 -14.74 7.90 -4.08
C ILE A 179 -14.86 7.77 -5.59
N ASP A 180 -15.98 7.26 -6.05
CA ASP A 180 -16.21 7.01 -7.46
C ASP A 180 -16.52 8.30 -8.26
N GLU A 181 -16.79 8.13 -9.54
CA GLU A 181 -17.15 9.21 -10.46
C GLU A 181 -18.48 9.92 -10.12
N ASN A 182 -19.31 9.31 -9.28
CA ASN A 182 -20.57 9.88 -8.79
C ASN A 182 -20.40 10.62 -7.45
N GLY A 183 -19.17 10.61 -6.90
CA GLY A 183 -18.86 11.20 -5.59
C GLY A 183 -19.32 10.32 -4.42
N GLU A 184 -19.50 9.00 -4.63
CA GLU A 184 -19.91 8.06 -3.59
C GLU A 184 -18.78 7.08 -3.23
N MET A 185 -18.74 6.68 -1.98
CA MET A 185 -17.79 5.69 -1.47
C MET A 185 -18.00 4.33 -2.14
N THR A 186 -16.95 3.82 -2.76
CA THR A 186 -16.95 2.54 -3.46
C THR A 186 -17.03 1.36 -2.48
N ILE A 187 -17.81 0.33 -2.86
CA ILE A 187 -17.93 -0.96 -2.16
C ILE A 187 -17.84 -2.07 -3.21
N GLY A 188 -17.15 -3.17 -2.89
CA GLY A 188 -16.95 -4.29 -3.80
C GLY A 188 -15.82 -4.05 -4.80
N TRP A 189 -15.92 -4.69 -5.95
CA TRP A 189 -14.93 -4.57 -7.02
C TRP A 189 -14.98 -3.21 -7.71
N LYS A 190 -13.81 -2.63 -7.98
CA LYS A 190 -13.68 -1.40 -8.77
C LYS A 190 -12.41 -1.46 -9.60
N ASP A 191 -12.55 -1.22 -10.89
CA ASP A 191 -11.44 -0.98 -11.78
C ASP A 191 -11.11 0.52 -11.74
N ILE A 192 -9.86 0.85 -11.38
CA ILE A 192 -9.36 2.21 -11.27
C ILE A 192 -8.11 2.29 -12.12
N GLU A 193 -8.11 3.16 -13.12
CA GLU A 193 -7.08 3.21 -14.17
C GLU A 193 -7.00 1.85 -14.89
N HIS A 194 -6.00 1.04 -14.64
CA HIS A 194 -5.81 -0.26 -15.28
C HIS A 194 -5.64 -1.39 -14.27
N PHE A 195 -5.96 -1.13 -13.01
CA PHE A 195 -5.81 -2.08 -11.91
C PHE A 195 -7.14 -2.31 -11.23
N ARG A 196 -7.34 -3.53 -10.75
CA ARG A 196 -8.54 -3.93 -10.03
C ARG A 196 -8.29 -3.86 -8.53
N TYR A 197 -9.27 -3.31 -7.81
CA TYR A 197 -9.29 -3.16 -6.37
C TYR A 197 -10.55 -3.79 -5.79
N PHE A 198 -10.49 -4.08 -4.50
CA PHE A 198 -11.68 -4.51 -3.77
C PHE A 198 -11.85 -3.70 -2.49
N PHE A 199 -13.08 -3.24 -2.23
CA PHE A 199 -13.47 -2.49 -1.04
C PHE A 199 -14.49 -3.28 -0.25
N ASP A 200 -14.31 -3.40 1.06
CA ASP A 200 -15.23 -4.14 1.93
C ASP A 200 -16.61 -3.44 2.05
N GLU A 201 -17.53 -4.03 2.80
CA GLU A 201 -18.88 -3.50 3.02
C GLU A 201 -18.88 -2.10 3.68
N LYS A 202 -17.77 -1.70 4.29
CA LYS A 202 -17.56 -0.38 4.90
C LYS A 202 -16.79 0.57 3.97
N GLY A 203 -16.52 0.15 2.74
CA GLY A 203 -15.76 0.90 1.75
C GLY A 203 -14.25 0.93 1.99
N VAL A 204 -13.73 0.10 2.90
CA VAL A 204 -12.28 0.04 3.16
C VAL A 204 -11.59 -0.79 2.11
N MET A 205 -10.54 -0.23 1.49
CA MET A 205 -9.70 -0.92 0.53
C MET A 205 -9.05 -2.16 1.17
N ILE A 206 -9.16 -3.31 0.51
CA ILE A 206 -8.55 -4.55 0.95
C ILE A 206 -7.09 -4.59 0.52
N THR A 207 -6.24 -5.12 1.40
CA THR A 207 -4.85 -5.48 1.13
C THR A 207 -4.57 -6.87 1.72
N GLY A 208 -3.56 -7.57 1.18
CA GLY A 208 -3.22 -8.93 1.61
C GLY A 208 -4.21 -9.98 1.07
N TRP A 209 -4.25 -11.12 1.73
CA TRP A 209 -5.04 -12.27 1.32
C TRP A 209 -6.54 -12.07 1.52
N LYS A 210 -7.34 -12.50 0.55
CA LYS A 210 -8.79 -12.44 0.61
C LYS A 210 -9.43 -13.65 -0.08
N GLU A 211 -10.24 -14.39 0.66
CA GLU A 211 -11.11 -15.44 0.10
C GLU A 211 -12.48 -14.85 -0.25
N MET A 212 -12.93 -15.07 -1.47
CA MET A 212 -14.24 -14.62 -1.99
C MET A 212 -14.72 -15.58 -3.05
N GLU A 213 -16.00 -15.91 -3.03
CA GLU A 213 -16.69 -16.71 -4.08
C GLU A 213 -15.99 -18.04 -4.42
N GLY A 214 -15.34 -18.65 -3.42
CA GLY A 214 -14.63 -19.93 -3.57
C GLY A 214 -13.26 -19.84 -4.25
N ALA A 215 -12.71 -18.62 -4.40
CA ALA A 215 -11.37 -18.37 -4.88
C ALA A 215 -10.57 -17.52 -3.87
N THR A 216 -9.27 -17.66 -3.91
CA THR A 216 -8.33 -16.87 -3.10
C THR A 216 -7.66 -15.81 -3.97
N TYR A 217 -7.64 -14.59 -3.48
CA TYR A 217 -7.02 -13.42 -4.11
C TYR A 217 -5.94 -12.85 -3.20
N TYR A 218 -5.01 -12.12 -3.78
CA TYR A 218 -4.07 -11.31 -3.04
C TYR A 218 -4.08 -9.88 -3.55
N PHE A 219 -4.13 -8.93 -2.61
CA PHE A 219 -4.06 -7.51 -2.90
C PHE A 219 -2.75 -6.96 -2.35
N GLN A 220 -1.98 -6.29 -3.18
CA GLN A 220 -0.71 -5.67 -2.82
C GLN A 220 -0.90 -4.60 -1.73
N GLU A 221 0.18 -4.06 -1.16
CA GLU A 221 0.09 -3.03 -0.12
C GLU A 221 -0.61 -1.75 -0.60
N ASP A 222 -0.54 -1.47 -1.90
CA ASP A 222 -1.25 -0.35 -2.53
C ASP A 222 -2.70 -0.69 -2.94
N GLY A 223 -3.18 -1.89 -2.62
CA GLY A 223 -4.54 -2.37 -2.86
C GLY A 223 -4.77 -2.97 -4.24
N LYS A 224 -3.79 -3.01 -5.12
CA LYS A 224 -3.92 -3.62 -6.44
C LYS A 224 -4.06 -5.14 -6.31
N MET A 225 -5.03 -5.71 -7.02
CA MET A 225 -5.19 -7.15 -7.14
C MET A 225 -3.97 -7.74 -7.88
N SER A 226 -3.34 -8.76 -7.31
CA SER A 226 -2.23 -9.46 -7.95
C SER A 226 -2.72 -10.34 -9.09
N VAL A 227 -1.97 -10.31 -10.20
CA VAL A 227 -2.16 -11.13 -11.41
C VAL A 227 -0.76 -11.60 -11.84
N GLY A 228 -0.65 -12.82 -12.35
CA GLY A 228 0.62 -13.40 -12.72
C GLY A 228 1.43 -13.92 -11.54
N TRP A 229 2.76 -13.98 -11.69
CA TRP A 229 3.67 -14.41 -10.64
C TRP A 229 3.78 -13.36 -9.53
N GLU A 230 3.62 -13.81 -8.28
CA GLU A 230 3.75 -12.96 -7.09
C GLU A 230 4.59 -13.67 -6.03
N LYS A 231 5.60 -12.97 -5.50
CA LYS A 231 6.39 -13.45 -4.36
C LYS A 231 5.87 -12.83 -3.07
N ILE A 232 5.32 -13.63 -2.19
CA ILE A 232 4.71 -13.20 -0.94
C ILE A 232 5.49 -13.85 0.22
N GLY A 233 6.28 -13.06 0.92
CA GLY A 233 7.26 -13.57 1.87
C GLY A 233 8.36 -14.36 1.16
N GLU A 234 8.54 -15.61 1.58
CA GLU A 234 9.52 -16.53 0.96
C GLU A 234 8.89 -17.40 -0.14
N ASP A 235 7.56 -17.43 -0.26
CA ASP A 235 6.83 -18.32 -1.14
C ASP A 235 6.44 -17.62 -2.45
N THR A 236 6.33 -18.39 -3.53
CA THR A 236 5.92 -17.91 -4.85
C THR A 236 4.54 -18.46 -5.18
N TYR A 237 3.68 -17.62 -5.72
CA TYR A 237 2.31 -17.91 -6.12
C TYR A 237 2.09 -17.50 -7.57
N TYR A 238 1.02 -17.99 -8.16
CA TYR A 238 0.52 -17.49 -9.45
C TYR A 238 -0.97 -17.20 -9.37
N PHE A 239 -1.37 -16.05 -9.86
CA PHE A 239 -2.76 -15.62 -9.96
C PHE A 239 -3.14 -15.55 -11.44
N ASP A 240 -4.31 -16.10 -11.80
CA ASP A 240 -4.79 -16.01 -13.17
C ASP A 240 -5.19 -14.57 -13.55
N LYS A 241 -5.63 -14.37 -14.78
CA LYS A 241 -6.04 -13.04 -15.28
C LYS A 241 -7.26 -12.44 -14.54
N GLU A 242 -8.04 -13.27 -13.88
CA GLU A 242 -9.11 -12.86 -12.99
C GLU A 242 -8.64 -12.61 -11.55
N GLY A 243 -7.36 -12.81 -11.25
CA GLY A 243 -6.73 -12.64 -9.93
C GLY A 243 -6.91 -13.84 -9.00
N LYS A 244 -7.39 -14.98 -9.49
CA LYS A 244 -7.59 -16.18 -8.69
C LYS A 244 -6.29 -16.95 -8.53
N MET A 245 -5.93 -17.29 -7.30
CA MET A 245 -4.76 -18.09 -6.98
C MET A 245 -4.86 -19.49 -7.59
N LEU A 246 -3.82 -19.93 -8.27
CA LEU A 246 -3.74 -21.28 -8.83
C LEU A 246 -3.32 -22.30 -7.75
N THR A 247 -3.89 -23.50 -7.87
CA THR A 247 -3.55 -24.69 -7.04
C THR A 247 -3.44 -25.93 -7.90
N GLY A 248 -2.75 -26.96 -7.39
CA GLY A 248 -2.58 -28.24 -8.09
C GLY A 248 -1.64 -28.15 -9.29
N SER A 249 -1.76 -29.09 -10.20
CA SER A 249 -0.94 -29.15 -11.41
C SER A 249 -1.52 -28.21 -12.48
N GLN A 250 -0.78 -27.21 -12.86
CA GLN A 250 -1.19 -26.16 -13.78
C GLN A 250 -0.12 -25.90 -14.83
N ARG A 251 -0.57 -25.49 -16.02
CA ARG A 251 0.36 -24.97 -17.02
C ARG A 251 0.31 -23.45 -17.01
N VAL A 252 1.43 -22.84 -16.68
CA VAL A 252 1.63 -21.40 -16.69
C VAL A 252 2.61 -21.06 -17.80
N PHE A 253 2.12 -20.50 -18.90
CA PHE A 253 2.88 -20.29 -20.14
C PHE A 253 3.50 -21.61 -20.64
N GLN A 254 4.83 -21.71 -20.66
CA GLN A 254 5.56 -22.92 -21.07
C GLN A 254 6.14 -23.71 -19.89
N LEU A 255 5.68 -23.39 -18.67
CA LEU A 255 6.09 -24.07 -17.45
C LEU A 255 4.99 -25.04 -16.98
N ASP A 256 5.35 -26.29 -16.77
CA ASP A 256 4.49 -27.23 -16.06
C ASP A 256 4.73 -27.00 -14.55
N CYS A 257 3.76 -26.41 -13.88
CA CYS A 257 3.84 -26.01 -12.48
C CYS A 257 3.01 -26.91 -11.60
N VAL A 258 3.48 -27.17 -10.38
CA VAL A 258 2.71 -27.80 -9.33
C VAL A 258 2.62 -26.84 -8.17
N PHE A 259 1.41 -26.44 -7.82
CA PHE A 259 1.10 -25.64 -6.65
C PHE A 259 0.47 -26.49 -5.56
N GLY A 260 0.76 -26.19 -4.28
CA GLY A 260 0.09 -26.79 -3.16
C GLY A 260 -1.39 -26.41 -3.07
N GLU A 261 -2.14 -27.02 -2.15
CA GLU A 261 -3.51 -26.61 -1.83
C GLU A 261 -3.55 -25.18 -1.26
N ASP A 262 -2.44 -24.74 -0.66
CA ASP A 262 -2.23 -23.38 -0.17
C ASP A 262 -1.75 -22.39 -1.27
N GLY A 263 -1.67 -22.84 -2.52
CA GLY A 263 -1.26 -22.06 -3.67
C GLY A 263 0.25 -21.84 -3.83
N LYS A 264 1.06 -22.36 -2.91
CA LYS A 264 2.52 -22.22 -3.00
C LYS A 264 3.10 -23.03 -4.14
N LEU A 265 3.97 -22.43 -4.93
CA LEU A 265 4.72 -23.16 -5.95
C LEU A 265 5.62 -24.22 -5.30
N GLN A 266 5.36 -25.48 -5.60
CA GLN A 266 6.15 -26.64 -5.14
C GLN A 266 7.21 -27.03 -6.15
N SER A 267 6.87 -26.99 -7.44
CA SER A 267 7.79 -27.24 -8.53
C SER A 267 7.35 -26.55 -9.81
N LYS A 268 8.31 -26.18 -10.63
CA LYS A 268 8.09 -25.74 -12.00
C LYS A 268 9.12 -26.42 -12.90
N THR A 269 8.66 -26.91 -14.04
CA THR A 269 9.51 -27.58 -15.02
C THR A 269 9.40 -26.83 -16.34
N SER A 270 10.49 -26.21 -16.74
CA SER A 270 10.60 -25.58 -18.07
C SER A 270 10.85 -26.66 -19.11
N LYS A 271 10.32 -26.46 -20.33
CA LYS A 271 10.75 -27.23 -21.50
C LYS A 271 12.14 -26.84 -21.99
N VAL A 272 12.71 -25.78 -21.44
CA VAL A 272 14.07 -25.37 -21.71
C VAL A 272 15.05 -26.41 -21.16
N ASN A 273 15.91 -26.94 -22.01
CA ASN A 273 16.94 -27.89 -21.58
C ASN A 273 18.21 -27.11 -21.22
N PRO A 274 18.62 -27.03 -19.94
CA PRO A 274 19.76 -26.24 -19.51
C PRO A 274 21.10 -26.73 -20.06
N GLU A 275 21.16 -27.97 -20.55
CA GLU A 275 22.37 -28.54 -21.17
C GLU A 275 22.59 -28.12 -22.64
N LYS A 276 21.52 -27.66 -23.31
CA LYS A 276 21.61 -27.17 -24.69
C LYS A 276 21.99 -25.69 -24.73
N PRO A 277 22.68 -25.24 -25.78
CA PRO A 277 22.91 -23.81 -25.96
C PRO A 277 21.59 -23.05 -26.11
N MET A 278 21.52 -21.85 -25.52
CA MET A 278 20.33 -21.02 -25.55
C MET A 278 20.68 -19.53 -25.58
N ILE A 279 19.82 -18.76 -26.19
CA ILE A 279 19.96 -17.31 -26.33
C ILE A 279 18.60 -16.63 -26.15
N ALA A 280 18.60 -15.36 -25.75
CA ALA A 280 17.41 -14.53 -25.73
C ALA A 280 17.45 -13.51 -26.89
N LEU A 281 16.55 -13.67 -27.87
CA LEU A 281 16.27 -12.59 -28.81
C LEU A 281 15.43 -11.55 -28.09
N THR A 282 15.83 -10.28 -28.14
CA THR A 282 15.09 -9.19 -27.50
C THR A 282 14.81 -8.07 -28.48
N PHE A 283 13.62 -7.53 -28.44
CA PHE A 283 13.13 -6.51 -29.35
C PHE A 283 12.71 -5.26 -28.58
N ASP A 284 13.30 -4.11 -28.93
CA ASP A 284 13.02 -2.83 -28.31
C ASP A 284 12.10 -1.96 -29.19
N ASP A 285 11.51 -0.93 -28.59
CA ASP A 285 10.70 0.14 -29.17
C ASP A 285 9.28 -0.24 -29.62
N GLY A 286 8.96 -1.53 -29.71
CA GLY A 286 7.63 -1.98 -30.13
C GLY A 286 6.50 -1.74 -29.10
N PRO A 287 5.33 -2.32 -29.32
CA PRO A 287 4.88 -2.98 -30.55
C PRO A 287 4.74 -2.04 -31.74
N GLY A 288 4.93 -2.56 -32.94
CA GLY A 288 4.78 -1.84 -34.20
C GLY A 288 4.07 -2.65 -35.28
N LYS A 289 3.98 -2.09 -36.46
CA LYS A 289 3.28 -2.72 -37.60
C LYS A 289 3.86 -4.07 -38.08
N TYR A 290 5.07 -4.40 -37.66
CA TYR A 290 5.75 -5.66 -38.05
C TYR A 290 5.74 -6.71 -36.94
N THR A 291 5.32 -6.32 -35.72
CA THR A 291 5.40 -7.19 -34.55
C THR A 291 4.53 -8.44 -34.69
N ASP A 292 3.30 -8.33 -35.20
CA ASP A 292 2.43 -9.50 -35.36
C ASP A 292 3.01 -10.55 -36.32
N SER A 293 3.63 -10.14 -37.40
CA SER A 293 4.31 -11.06 -38.32
C SER A 293 5.55 -11.72 -37.70
N LEU A 294 6.23 -11.01 -36.79
CA LEU A 294 7.32 -11.59 -36.00
C LEU A 294 6.78 -12.62 -34.99
N LEU A 295 5.64 -12.36 -34.36
CA LEU A 295 4.98 -13.33 -33.48
C LEU A 295 4.54 -14.59 -34.24
N ASP A 296 4.03 -14.46 -35.50
CA ASP A 296 3.72 -15.60 -36.37
C ASP A 296 4.96 -16.49 -36.56
N LYS A 297 6.12 -15.86 -36.79
CA LYS A 297 7.39 -16.58 -37.01
C LYS A 297 7.90 -17.26 -35.74
N LEU A 298 7.81 -16.60 -34.60
CA LEU A 298 8.17 -17.20 -33.29
C LEU A 298 7.29 -18.40 -32.98
N GLU A 299 5.98 -18.29 -33.19
CA GLU A 299 5.02 -19.35 -32.97
C GLU A 299 5.24 -20.56 -33.90
N GLU A 300 5.50 -20.32 -35.20
CA GLU A 300 5.82 -21.34 -36.20
C GLU A 300 6.97 -22.25 -35.75
N TYR A 301 8.00 -21.67 -35.10
CA TYR A 301 9.19 -22.39 -34.67
C TYR A 301 9.19 -22.80 -33.21
N GLY A 302 8.09 -22.49 -32.47
CA GLY A 302 7.99 -22.70 -31.01
C GLY A 302 9.07 -21.92 -30.23
N ALA A 303 9.53 -20.83 -30.82
CA ALA A 303 10.54 -19.94 -30.28
C ALA A 303 9.87 -18.86 -29.40
N ARG A 304 10.64 -18.34 -28.47
CA ARG A 304 10.19 -17.22 -27.62
C ARG A 304 11.20 -16.09 -27.62
N ALA A 305 10.74 -14.89 -27.33
CA ALA A 305 11.53 -13.68 -27.28
C ALA A 305 11.06 -12.79 -26.14
N THR A 306 11.84 -11.76 -25.81
CA THR A 306 11.45 -10.73 -24.85
C THR A 306 11.28 -9.38 -25.56
N PHE A 307 10.14 -8.73 -25.38
CA PHE A 307 9.78 -7.47 -26.02
C PHE A 307 9.81 -6.33 -25.00
N PHE A 308 10.72 -5.37 -25.16
CA PHE A 308 10.80 -4.17 -24.32
C PHE A 308 10.01 -3.04 -24.99
N MET A 309 8.81 -2.80 -24.49
CA MET A 309 7.83 -1.93 -25.14
C MET A 309 7.95 -0.48 -24.71
N VAL A 310 7.81 0.42 -25.68
CA VAL A 310 7.57 1.83 -25.43
C VAL A 310 6.08 2.01 -25.10
N GLY A 311 5.76 2.63 -23.94
CA GLY A 311 4.40 2.71 -23.43
C GLY A 311 3.40 3.37 -24.37
N THR A 312 3.80 4.42 -25.10
CA THR A 312 2.97 5.05 -26.14
C THR A 312 2.65 4.12 -27.31
N ASN A 313 3.46 3.10 -27.57
CA ASN A 313 3.18 2.07 -28.56
C ASN A 313 2.36 0.93 -27.93
N ALA A 314 2.68 0.52 -26.71
CA ALA A 314 1.88 -0.46 -25.97
C ALA A 314 0.38 -0.08 -25.94
N ALA A 315 0.07 1.17 -25.67
CA ALA A 315 -1.31 1.66 -25.66
C ALA A 315 -2.04 1.56 -27.01
N LYS A 316 -1.31 1.46 -28.14
CA LYS A 316 -1.91 1.37 -29.48
C LYS A 316 -2.14 -0.06 -29.96
N TYR A 317 -1.44 -1.04 -29.40
CA TYR A 317 -1.42 -2.43 -29.86
C TYR A 317 -1.75 -3.43 -28.72
N PRO A 318 -2.88 -3.27 -27.99
CA PRO A 318 -3.20 -4.13 -26.85
C PRO A 318 -3.40 -5.60 -27.24
N ASP A 319 -3.94 -5.87 -28.42
CA ASP A 319 -4.17 -7.26 -28.90
C ASP A 319 -2.85 -7.96 -29.26
N THR A 320 -1.89 -7.23 -29.82
CA THR A 320 -0.53 -7.74 -30.05
C THR A 320 0.16 -8.11 -28.74
N ILE A 321 -0.03 -7.30 -27.68
CA ILE A 321 0.53 -7.60 -26.35
C ILE A 321 -0.09 -8.85 -25.75
N LYS A 322 -1.42 -9.01 -25.84
CA LYS A 322 -2.11 -10.24 -25.41
C LYS A 322 -1.55 -11.46 -26.12
N ARG A 323 -1.36 -11.37 -27.43
CA ARG A 323 -0.81 -12.46 -28.24
C ARG A 323 0.64 -12.78 -27.85
N MET A 324 1.49 -11.79 -27.54
CA MET A 324 2.84 -12.05 -27.03
C MET A 324 2.80 -12.97 -25.80
N GLU A 325 1.91 -12.69 -24.86
CA GLU A 325 1.77 -13.49 -23.66
C GLU A 325 1.21 -14.89 -23.97
N GLU A 326 0.19 -14.98 -24.81
CA GLU A 326 -0.43 -16.25 -25.22
C GLU A 326 0.55 -17.24 -25.84
N ILE A 327 1.52 -16.76 -26.63
CA ILE A 327 2.57 -17.61 -27.21
C ILE A 327 3.80 -17.79 -26.30
N GLY A 328 3.78 -17.20 -25.08
CA GLY A 328 4.82 -17.35 -24.06
C GLY A 328 6.03 -16.43 -24.25
N CYS A 329 5.92 -15.36 -25.02
CA CYS A 329 6.93 -14.30 -25.06
C CYS A 329 6.89 -13.46 -23.78
N GLU A 330 8.01 -12.87 -23.39
CA GLU A 330 8.14 -12.05 -22.21
C GLU A 330 7.98 -10.57 -22.54
N ILE A 331 7.30 -9.87 -21.64
CA ILE A 331 6.96 -8.46 -21.75
C ILE A 331 7.86 -7.63 -20.83
N GLY A 332 8.63 -6.73 -21.41
CA GLY A 332 9.50 -5.78 -20.72
C GLY A 332 9.07 -4.32 -20.93
N ASN A 333 9.51 -3.45 -20.04
CA ASN A 333 9.26 -2.02 -20.04
C ASN A 333 10.43 -1.28 -20.71
N HIS A 334 10.14 -0.39 -21.67
CA HIS A 334 11.13 0.47 -22.33
C HIS A 334 10.81 1.96 -22.17
N THR A 335 10.16 2.33 -21.07
CA THR A 335 9.66 3.68 -20.73
C THR A 335 8.53 4.18 -21.62
N THR A 336 7.80 5.19 -21.17
CA THR A 336 6.60 5.67 -21.87
C THR A 336 6.92 6.38 -23.16
N ASN A 337 7.92 7.26 -23.14
CA ASN A 337 8.24 8.16 -24.25
C ASN A 337 9.68 7.97 -24.77
N HIS A 338 10.31 6.85 -24.46
CA HIS A 338 11.70 6.54 -24.84
C HIS A 338 12.69 7.64 -24.41
N LYS A 339 12.49 8.23 -23.22
CA LYS A 339 13.38 9.28 -22.68
C LYS A 339 14.64 8.70 -22.04
N ASN A 340 15.73 9.42 -22.12
CA ASN A 340 16.95 9.09 -21.41
C ASN A 340 16.77 9.31 -19.90
N LEU A 341 16.56 8.23 -19.14
CA LEU A 341 16.23 8.28 -17.70
C LEU A 341 17.32 8.96 -16.85
N VAL A 342 18.59 8.89 -17.27
CA VAL A 342 19.70 9.51 -16.52
C VAL A 342 19.56 11.03 -16.44
N LYS A 343 18.86 11.63 -17.40
CA LYS A 343 18.64 13.09 -17.49
C LYS A 343 17.40 13.58 -16.78
N LEU A 344 16.59 12.67 -16.21
CA LEU A 344 15.32 12.98 -15.56
C LEU A 344 15.49 13.08 -14.03
N ASP A 345 14.56 13.77 -13.38
CA ASP A 345 14.39 13.72 -11.93
C ASP A 345 13.69 12.42 -11.50
N ASP A 346 13.64 12.17 -10.18
CA ASP A 346 13.14 10.92 -9.62
C ASP A 346 11.65 10.70 -9.91
N ALA A 347 10.84 11.74 -9.87
CA ALA A 347 9.41 11.67 -10.16
C ALA A 347 9.16 11.32 -11.63
N SER A 348 9.87 12.00 -12.55
CA SER A 348 9.80 11.74 -13.98
C SER A 348 10.29 10.33 -14.36
N ILE A 349 11.34 9.80 -13.68
CA ILE A 349 11.78 8.41 -13.90
C ILE A 349 10.66 7.43 -13.51
N LYS A 350 10.05 7.61 -12.35
CA LYS A 350 8.95 6.75 -11.90
C LYS A 350 7.75 6.83 -12.84
N GLU A 351 7.37 8.02 -13.26
CA GLU A 351 6.28 8.24 -14.21
C GLU A 351 6.51 7.53 -15.56
N GLU A 352 7.71 7.67 -16.14
CA GLU A 352 8.07 6.98 -17.39
C GLU A 352 7.98 5.45 -17.28
N ILE A 353 8.29 4.87 -16.12
CA ILE A 353 8.18 3.43 -15.88
C ILE A 353 6.73 3.03 -15.58
N GLN A 354 6.07 3.72 -14.66
CA GLN A 354 4.73 3.35 -14.20
C GLN A 354 3.66 3.51 -15.29
N SER A 355 3.74 4.57 -16.10
CA SER A 355 2.79 4.78 -17.20
C SER A 355 2.92 3.72 -18.28
N THR A 356 4.13 3.18 -18.51
CA THR A 356 4.32 2.02 -19.41
C THR A 356 3.72 0.76 -18.81
N ASP A 357 3.96 0.50 -17.53
CA ASP A 357 3.36 -0.65 -16.84
C ASP A 357 1.83 -0.58 -16.85
N ALA A 358 1.26 0.61 -16.69
CA ALA A 358 -0.17 0.81 -16.78
C ALA A 358 -0.72 0.52 -18.20
N ALA A 359 -0.01 0.96 -19.24
CA ALA A 359 -0.39 0.66 -20.63
C ALA A 359 -0.33 -0.85 -20.95
N ILE A 360 0.69 -1.56 -20.44
CA ILE A 360 0.80 -3.01 -20.56
C ILE A 360 -0.31 -3.70 -19.75
N ALA A 361 -0.54 -3.27 -18.52
CA ALA A 361 -1.58 -3.83 -17.65
C ALA A 361 -2.98 -3.69 -18.23
N ALA A 362 -3.25 -2.63 -19.00
CA ALA A 362 -4.52 -2.48 -19.73
C ALA A 362 -4.77 -3.61 -20.74
N ALA A 363 -3.72 -4.22 -21.26
CA ALA A 363 -3.83 -5.35 -22.21
C ALA A 363 -3.88 -6.70 -21.50
N VAL A 364 -2.98 -6.96 -20.52
CA VAL A 364 -2.74 -8.30 -19.97
C VAL A 364 -3.03 -8.41 -18.47
N GLY A 365 -3.44 -7.32 -17.80
CA GLY A 365 -3.83 -7.32 -16.39
C GLY A 365 -2.67 -7.11 -15.41
N HIS A 366 -1.42 -7.11 -15.86
CA HIS A 366 -0.25 -6.86 -15.04
C HIS A 366 0.79 -6.01 -15.78
N GLY A 367 1.68 -5.33 -15.05
CA GLY A 367 2.81 -4.58 -15.62
C GLY A 367 3.95 -5.50 -16.07
N ALA A 368 4.95 -4.92 -16.72
CA ALA A 368 6.15 -5.62 -17.15
C ALA A 368 7.00 -6.12 -15.97
N SER A 369 7.63 -7.28 -16.11
CA SER A 369 8.54 -7.87 -15.12
C SER A 369 9.97 -7.30 -15.18
N LEU A 370 10.39 -6.79 -16.33
CA LEU A 370 11.75 -6.33 -16.64
C LEU A 370 11.74 -4.87 -17.11
N LEU A 371 12.87 -4.18 -16.93
CA LEU A 371 13.11 -2.84 -17.47
C LEU A 371 14.35 -2.86 -18.35
N ARG A 372 14.27 -2.27 -19.56
CA ARG A 372 15.43 -1.88 -20.35
C ARG A 372 15.42 -0.36 -20.51
N PRO A 373 16.42 0.36 -19.95
CA PRO A 373 16.50 1.80 -20.12
C PRO A 373 16.82 2.19 -21.57
N PRO A 374 16.12 3.21 -22.13
CA PRO A 374 16.43 3.70 -23.47
C PRO A 374 17.90 4.07 -23.66
N PHE A 375 18.42 3.83 -24.87
CA PHE A 375 19.83 4.09 -25.25
C PHE A 375 20.84 3.29 -24.42
N GLY A 376 20.41 2.26 -23.67
CA GLY A 376 21.28 1.58 -22.70
C GLY A 376 21.77 2.49 -21.58
N SER A 377 21.12 3.61 -21.34
CA SER A 377 21.59 4.66 -20.45
C SER A 377 20.99 4.50 -19.03
N TYR A 378 21.84 4.13 -18.07
CA TYR A 378 21.44 3.95 -16.66
C TYR A 378 22.55 4.40 -15.71
N ASN A 379 22.18 4.67 -14.47
CA ASN A 379 23.08 4.94 -13.33
C ASN A 379 22.49 4.33 -12.04
N ASN A 380 23.13 4.53 -10.91
CA ASN A 380 22.64 3.98 -9.63
C ASN A 380 21.26 4.53 -9.25
N LYS A 381 20.95 5.80 -9.58
CA LYS A 381 19.64 6.40 -9.36
C LYS A 381 18.55 5.67 -10.18
N VAL A 382 18.77 5.46 -11.45
CA VAL A 382 17.84 4.72 -12.32
C VAL A 382 17.62 3.31 -11.78
N LYS A 383 18.70 2.60 -11.40
CA LYS A 383 18.60 1.25 -10.83
C LYS A 383 17.78 1.19 -9.55
N SER A 384 17.98 2.14 -8.63
CA SER A 384 17.23 2.19 -7.36
C SER A 384 15.76 2.52 -7.53
N LEU A 385 15.39 3.23 -8.60
CA LEU A 385 14.00 3.63 -8.89
C LEU A 385 13.29 2.69 -9.85
N ALA A 386 14.04 1.75 -10.46
CA ALA A 386 13.51 0.83 -11.49
C ALA A 386 12.37 -0.06 -10.97
N GLY A 387 12.45 -0.51 -9.71
CA GLY A 387 11.51 -1.48 -9.15
C GLY A 387 11.50 -2.85 -9.85
N LYS A 388 12.43 -3.07 -10.80
CA LYS A 388 12.54 -4.24 -11.68
C LYS A 388 14.00 -4.56 -11.96
N PRO A 389 14.33 -5.80 -12.38
CA PRO A 389 15.64 -6.12 -12.96
C PRO A 389 15.91 -5.27 -14.21
N VAL A 390 17.14 -4.77 -14.33
CA VAL A 390 17.57 -3.93 -15.45
C VAL A 390 18.31 -4.79 -16.49
N ILE A 391 17.71 -4.99 -17.64
CA ILE A 391 18.22 -5.88 -18.70
C ILE A 391 18.88 -5.08 -19.81
N MET A 392 20.13 -5.38 -20.04
CA MET A 392 20.91 -4.89 -21.16
C MET A 392 21.07 -6.01 -22.21
N TRP A 393 22.08 -5.93 -23.03
CA TRP A 393 22.44 -6.91 -24.05
C TRP A 393 23.93 -7.22 -24.02
N SER A 394 24.29 -8.37 -24.48
CA SER A 394 25.71 -8.77 -24.76
C SER A 394 26.06 -8.62 -26.24
N LEU A 395 25.07 -8.79 -27.13
CA LEU A 395 25.24 -8.65 -28.55
C LEU A 395 24.32 -7.54 -29.09
N ASP A 396 24.94 -6.43 -29.53
CA ASP A 396 24.26 -5.35 -30.25
C ASP A 396 24.33 -5.62 -31.76
N THR A 397 23.20 -5.87 -32.36
CA THR A 397 23.13 -6.13 -33.81
C THR A 397 23.44 -4.90 -34.66
N LEU A 398 23.34 -3.72 -34.07
CA LEU A 398 23.42 -2.42 -34.75
C LEU A 398 22.42 -2.32 -35.92
N ASP A 399 21.26 -2.96 -35.81
CA ASP A 399 20.20 -3.00 -36.82
C ASP A 399 19.74 -1.59 -37.22
N TRP A 400 19.54 -0.72 -36.22
CA TRP A 400 19.20 0.71 -36.38
C TRP A 400 20.20 1.49 -37.23
N LYS A 401 21.45 1.02 -37.30
CA LYS A 401 22.54 1.62 -38.08
C LYS A 401 22.76 0.92 -39.41
N LYS A 402 22.81 -0.41 -39.41
CA LYS A 402 23.08 -1.25 -40.62
C LYS A 402 21.94 -1.16 -41.63
N LYS A 403 20.70 -1.22 -41.18
CA LYS A 403 19.48 -1.14 -41.99
C LYS A 403 19.42 -2.12 -43.15
N ASP A 404 20.02 -3.29 -42.99
CA ASP A 404 20.12 -4.36 -43.97
C ASP A 404 19.95 -5.71 -43.26
N ALA A 405 18.91 -6.45 -43.62
CA ALA A 405 18.57 -7.72 -43.02
C ALA A 405 19.66 -8.77 -43.11
N THR A 406 20.35 -8.83 -44.27
CA THR A 406 21.42 -9.78 -44.53
C THR A 406 22.65 -9.49 -43.67
N LEU A 407 23.06 -8.23 -43.58
CA LEU A 407 24.20 -7.81 -42.74
C LEU A 407 23.92 -8.01 -41.26
N ILE A 408 22.66 -7.83 -40.80
CA ILE A 408 22.25 -8.07 -39.41
C ILE A 408 22.30 -9.57 -39.13
N ARG A 409 21.69 -10.40 -40.00
CA ARG A 409 21.65 -11.85 -39.86
C ARG A 409 23.06 -12.43 -39.82
N ASP A 410 23.91 -12.12 -40.79
CA ASP A 410 25.25 -12.69 -40.92
C ASP A 410 26.08 -12.33 -39.69
N TYR A 411 26.04 -11.09 -39.26
CA TYR A 411 26.71 -10.65 -38.04
C TYR A 411 26.29 -11.44 -36.79
N VAL A 412 25.01 -11.67 -36.60
CA VAL A 412 24.52 -12.45 -35.45
C VAL A 412 24.99 -13.89 -35.53
N LEU A 413 24.85 -14.54 -36.70
CA LEU A 413 25.24 -15.94 -36.90
C LEU A 413 26.74 -16.18 -36.72
N GLU A 414 27.58 -15.19 -37.01
CA GLU A 414 29.04 -15.25 -36.87
C GLU A 414 29.50 -15.00 -35.41
N THR A 415 28.71 -14.25 -34.60
CA THR A 415 29.19 -13.75 -33.31
C THR A 415 28.42 -14.30 -32.11
N VAL A 416 27.25 -14.89 -32.33
CA VAL A 416 26.38 -15.37 -31.25
C VAL A 416 27.04 -16.49 -30.42
N SER A 417 26.86 -16.42 -29.11
CA SER A 417 27.34 -17.40 -28.15
C SER A 417 26.24 -17.83 -27.19
N ASP A 418 26.39 -19.02 -26.60
CA ASP A 418 25.47 -19.54 -25.59
C ASP A 418 25.37 -18.59 -24.40
N GLY A 419 24.17 -18.18 -24.05
CA GLY A 419 23.90 -17.25 -22.95
C GLY A 419 23.77 -15.78 -23.37
N ASP A 420 23.85 -15.47 -24.67
CA ASP A 420 23.70 -14.09 -25.15
C ASP A 420 22.29 -13.58 -25.06
N VAL A 421 22.19 -12.28 -24.72
CA VAL A 421 21.00 -11.43 -24.87
C VAL A 421 21.23 -10.52 -26.07
N ILE A 422 20.44 -10.70 -27.13
CA ILE A 422 20.63 -10.06 -28.43
C ILE A 422 19.64 -8.91 -28.60
N LEU A 423 20.16 -7.71 -28.93
CA LEU A 423 19.36 -6.51 -29.18
C LEU A 423 18.96 -6.42 -30.65
N LEU A 424 17.65 -6.27 -30.86
CA LEU A 424 16.97 -5.96 -32.11
C LEU A 424 15.86 -4.93 -31.86
N HIS A 425 15.18 -4.44 -32.93
CA HIS A 425 14.06 -3.54 -32.86
C HIS A 425 12.94 -4.03 -33.78
N ASP A 426 11.71 -4.28 -33.23
CA ASP A 426 10.59 -4.83 -34.02
C ASP A 426 9.77 -3.77 -34.76
N ILE A 427 10.15 -2.51 -34.66
CA ILE A 427 9.55 -1.39 -35.40
C ILE A 427 10.11 -1.19 -36.84
N HIS A 428 11.15 -1.94 -37.18
CA HIS A 428 11.85 -1.81 -38.45
C HIS A 428 11.74 -3.09 -39.29
N ASP A 429 11.42 -2.95 -40.59
CA ASP A 429 11.28 -4.07 -41.52
C ASP A 429 12.60 -4.87 -41.71
N PHE A 430 13.72 -4.18 -41.83
CA PHE A 430 15.04 -4.83 -41.96
C PHE A 430 15.42 -5.67 -40.73
N SER A 431 15.02 -5.24 -39.51
CA SER A 431 15.28 -5.99 -38.29
C SER A 431 14.36 -7.22 -38.19
N VAL A 432 13.10 -7.08 -38.52
CA VAL A 432 12.13 -8.18 -38.50
C VAL A 432 12.44 -9.18 -39.63
N ASN A 433 12.82 -8.72 -40.82
CA ASN A 433 13.28 -9.59 -41.91
C ASN A 433 14.56 -10.35 -41.53
N ALA A 434 15.50 -9.73 -40.83
CA ALA A 434 16.66 -10.43 -40.27
C ALA A 434 16.24 -11.50 -39.26
N ALA A 435 15.31 -11.20 -38.36
CA ALA A 435 14.78 -12.14 -37.38
C ALA A 435 14.08 -13.34 -38.04
N PHE A 436 13.35 -13.14 -39.16
CA PHE A 436 12.72 -14.22 -39.93
C PHE A 436 13.73 -15.25 -40.45
N GLU A 437 14.94 -14.82 -40.79
CA GLU A 437 16.02 -15.70 -41.22
C GLU A 437 16.85 -16.23 -40.02
N LEU A 438 17.02 -15.46 -38.96
CA LEU A 438 17.76 -15.84 -37.76
C LEU A 438 17.09 -16.97 -36.99
N ILE A 439 15.77 -16.87 -36.76
CA ILE A 439 15.03 -17.84 -35.97
C ILE A 439 15.25 -19.27 -36.42
N PRO A 440 14.98 -19.66 -37.70
CA PRO A 440 15.19 -21.02 -38.13
C PRO A 440 16.66 -21.42 -38.08
N LYS A 441 17.60 -20.55 -38.50
CA LYS A 441 19.02 -20.87 -38.57
C LYS A 441 19.66 -21.09 -37.20
N LEU A 442 19.28 -20.30 -36.19
CA LEU A 442 19.74 -20.46 -34.80
C LEU A 442 19.22 -21.76 -34.19
N ILE A 443 17.96 -22.13 -34.48
CA ILE A 443 17.40 -23.41 -34.06
C ILE A 443 18.12 -24.59 -34.76
N GLU A 444 18.42 -24.45 -36.05
CA GLU A 444 19.17 -25.43 -36.83
C GLU A 444 20.61 -25.62 -36.31
N GLN A 445 21.24 -24.54 -35.80
CA GLN A 445 22.52 -24.58 -35.09
C GLN A 445 22.40 -25.18 -33.67
N GLY A 446 21.19 -25.52 -33.20
CA GLY A 446 20.95 -26.17 -31.93
C GLY A 446 20.62 -25.21 -30.76
N TYR A 447 20.52 -23.93 -31.02
CA TYR A 447 20.12 -22.96 -29.99
C TYR A 447 18.63 -23.09 -29.63
N GLN A 448 18.33 -22.99 -28.36
CA GLN A 448 16.98 -22.73 -27.88
C GLN A 448 16.77 -21.20 -27.81
N LEU A 449 15.73 -20.71 -28.47
CA LEU A 449 15.32 -19.31 -28.40
C LEU A 449 14.33 -19.15 -27.27
N VAL A 450 14.77 -18.51 -26.21
CA VAL A 450 14.05 -18.42 -24.93
C VAL A 450 13.88 -16.96 -24.49
N THR A 451 13.04 -16.72 -23.50
CA THR A 451 12.94 -15.38 -22.89
C THR A 451 14.16 -15.08 -22.02
N VAL A 452 14.36 -13.80 -21.66
CA VAL A 452 15.45 -13.40 -20.76
C VAL A 452 15.30 -14.08 -19.40
N SER A 453 14.09 -14.15 -18.87
CA SER A 453 13.84 -14.80 -17.57
C SER A 453 14.09 -16.30 -17.62
N GLU A 454 13.70 -17.00 -18.70
CA GLU A 454 13.98 -18.42 -18.90
C GLU A 454 15.49 -18.68 -19.05
N LEU A 455 16.20 -17.82 -19.78
CA LEU A 455 17.65 -17.90 -19.93
C LEU A 455 18.36 -17.75 -18.56
N ALA A 456 17.96 -16.73 -17.79
CA ALA A 456 18.51 -16.48 -16.46
C ALA A 456 18.26 -17.68 -15.52
N GLU A 457 17.03 -18.20 -15.48
CA GLU A 457 16.66 -19.33 -14.65
C GLU A 457 17.41 -20.60 -15.04
N ALA A 458 17.50 -20.92 -16.35
CA ALA A 458 18.22 -22.09 -16.85
C ALA A 458 19.72 -22.04 -16.54
N ARG A 459 20.26 -20.84 -16.30
CA ARG A 459 21.65 -20.60 -15.87
C ARG A 459 21.79 -20.38 -14.36
N GLY A 460 20.75 -20.66 -13.57
CA GLY A 460 20.77 -20.58 -12.10
C GLY A 460 20.87 -19.14 -11.58
N THR A 461 20.50 -18.13 -12.38
CA THR A 461 20.52 -16.72 -12.00
C THR A 461 19.13 -16.27 -11.59
N SER A 462 18.97 -15.82 -10.34
CA SER A 462 17.77 -15.12 -9.89
C SER A 462 17.85 -13.66 -10.27
N LEU A 463 16.84 -13.14 -10.97
CA LEU A 463 16.78 -11.73 -11.36
C LEU A 463 16.28 -10.88 -10.17
N GLU A 464 17.08 -9.89 -9.77
CA GLU A 464 16.81 -9.01 -8.64
C GLU A 464 16.49 -7.59 -9.10
N ASN A 465 15.54 -6.93 -8.43
CA ASN A 465 15.16 -5.56 -8.72
C ASN A 465 16.35 -4.60 -8.52
N GLY A 466 16.56 -3.69 -9.49
CA GLY A 466 17.65 -2.72 -9.46
C GLY A 466 19.03 -3.31 -9.82
N VAL A 467 19.11 -4.61 -10.06
CA VAL A 467 20.35 -5.26 -10.52
C VAL A 467 20.39 -5.29 -12.05
N ARG A 468 21.58 -5.04 -12.60
CA ARG A 468 21.79 -5.01 -14.05
C ARG A 468 22.31 -6.35 -14.57
N TYR A 469 21.70 -6.86 -15.63
CA TYR A 469 22.09 -8.09 -16.34
C TYR A 469 22.28 -7.81 -17.83
N SER A 470 23.19 -8.50 -18.51
CA SER A 470 23.42 -8.35 -19.96
C SER A 470 23.62 -9.69 -20.68
N GLN A 471 23.89 -10.75 -19.95
CA GLN A 471 24.22 -12.08 -20.46
C GLN A 471 24.07 -13.11 -19.34
N PHE A 472 23.94 -14.39 -19.73
CA PHE A 472 23.78 -15.50 -18.78
C PHE A 472 24.59 -16.72 -19.29
N TYR A 473 25.90 -16.61 -19.26
CA TYR A 473 26.79 -17.68 -19.71
C TYR A 473 26.75 -18.88 -18.74
N LYS A 474 26.95 -20.08 -19.30
CA LYS A 474 27.12 -21.30 -18.49
C LYS A 474 28.36 -21.15 -17.61
N GLN A 475 28.20 -21.31 -16.29
CA GLN A 475 29.31 -21.30 -15.33
C GLN A 475 30.11 -22.57 -15.38
#